data_b640860a583748496ed5a11520d950e2
#
_entry.id   b640860a583748496ed5a11520d950e2
#
_cell.length_a   1.000
_cell.length_b   1.000
_cell.length_c   1.000
_cell.angle_alpha   90.00
_cell.angle_beta   90.00
_cell.angle_gamma   90.00
#
_symmetry.space_group_name_H-M   'P 1'
#
loop_
_entity.id
_entity.type
_entity.pdbx_description
1 polymer ?
#
loop_
_entity_poly.entity_id
_entity_poly.type
_entity_poly.pdbx_seq_one_letter_code
_entity_poly.pdbx_strand_id
1 'polypeptide(L)'
;MFDTLDDAAVVDAITDAARVQSAMCARLAAIGELYARRAPTDDADRFNWAVDGHENVVAEAAAALRISRGRAAARLRYAIALRERLPQVAEAFARGAIDFRLMAAVVYRTELVEDAELIAKLDAVVARHAPKWMRLSGPKTAQRIDMWVARFDPAGVRVPAIATTIGTSKSRL
;
A
#
# COMPACT_ATOMS: atom_id res chain seq x y z
N MET A 1 18.87 9.25 24.42
CA MET A 1 17.95 10.22 23.79
C MET A 1 16.72 10.45 24.67
N PHE A 2 16.23 9.44 25.38
CA PHE A 2 15.04 9.52 26.25
C PHE A 2 15.35 9.43 27.75
N ASP A 3 16.62 9.30 28.13
CA ASP A 3 17.07 9.01 29.50
C ASP A 3 16.73 10.11 30.54
N THR A 4 16.35 11.31 30.06
CA THR A 4 15.99 12.46 30.90
C THR A 4 14.49 12.76 30.92
N LEU A 5 13.69 11.99 30.16
CA LEU A 5 12.24 12.15 30.09
C LEU A 5 11.55 11.27 31.13
N ASP A 6 10.48 11.79 31.71
CA ASP A 6 9.56 10.97 32.48
C ASP A 6 8.66 10.10 31.57
N ASP A 7 7.94 9.16 32.16
CA ASP A 7 7.10 8.22 31.40
C ASP A 7 6.01 8.95 30.61
N ALA A 8 5.45 10.04 31.09
CA ALA A 8 4.44 10.82 30.40
C ALA A 8 5.03 11.48 29.15
N ALA A 9 6.19 12.09 29.25
CA ALA A 9 6.90 12.70 28.11
C ALA A 9 7.33 11.66 27.06
N VAL A 10 7.65 10.41 27.49
CA VAL A 10 7.91 9.30 26.56
C VAL A 10 6.64 8.88 25.83
N VAL A 11 5.49 8.82 26.50
CA VAL A 11 4.18 8.54 25.88
C VAL A 11 3.79 9.66 24.92
N ASP A 12 4.03 10.90 25.26
CA ASP A 12 3.82 12.06 24.36
C ASP A 12 4.70 11.97 23.12
N ALA A 13 5.97 11.58 23.26
CA ALA A 13 6.87 11.37 22.14
C ALA A 13 6.39 10.22 21.21
N ILE A 14 5.80 9.15 21.77
CA ILE A 14 5.17 8.09 20.97
C ILE A 14 3.96 8.63 20.21
N THR A 15 3.16 9.46 20.84
CA THR A 15 1.98 10.10 20.20
C THR A 15 2.41 11.07 19.11
N ASP A 16 3.45 11.87 19.33
CA ASP A 16 4.02 12.79 18.34
C ASP A 16 4.62 12.04 17.14
N ALA A 17 5.11 10.84 17.33
CA ALA A 17 5.58 9.98 16.22
C ALA A 17 4.43 9.64 15.24
N ALA A 18 3.17 9.76 15.63
CA ALA A 18 2.03 9.66 14.71
C ALA A 18 2.06 10.75 13.63
N ARG A 19 2.70 11.90 13.88
CA ARG A 19 2.93 12.94 12.86
C ARG A 19 3.81 12.47 11.71
N VAL A 20 4.68 11.48 11.93
CA VAL A 20 5.47 10.84 10.88
C VAL A 20 4.56 10.15 9.86
N GLN A 21 3.44 9.62 10.29
CA GLN A 21 2.45 9.01 9.40
C GLN A 21 1.79 10.05 8.49
N SER A 22 1.44 11.23 9.01
CA SER A 22 0.91 12.33 8.21
C SER A 22 1.91 12.77 7.14
N ALA A 23 3.19 12.85 7.48
CA ALA A 23 4.25 13.14 6.51
C ALA A 23 4.38 12.06 5.43
N MET A 24 4.21 10.78 5.79
CA MET A 24 4.20 9.69 4.82
C MET A 24 3.01 9.78 3.88
N CYS A 25 1.82 10.07 4.39
CA CYS A 25 0.63 10.28 3.58
C CYS A 25 0.80 11.45 2.60
N ALA A 26 1.30 12.60 3.07
CA ALA A 26 1.59 13.75 2.23
C ALA A 26 2.61 13.43 1.12
N ARG A 27 3.64 12.65 1.42
CA ARG A 27 4.62 12.20 0.41
C ARG A 27 3.98 11.31 -0.66
N LEU A 28 3.15 10.37 -0.27
CA LEU A 28 2.45 9.51 -1.24
C LEU A 28 1.48 10.33 -2.09
N ALA A 29 0.74 11.26 -1.50
CA ALA A 29 -0.15 12.16 -2.24
C ALA A 29 0.64 13.02 -3.26
N ALA A 30 1.80 13.57 -2.87
CA ALA A 30 2.66 14.36 -3.76
C ALA A 30 3.22 13.52 -4.92
N ILE A 31 3.62 12.27 -4.67
CA ILE A 31 4.08 11.35 -5.74
C ILE A 31 2.92 11.02 -6.70
N GLY A 32 1.72 10.76 -6.19
CA GLY A 32 0.54 10.52 -7.00
C GLY A 32 0.13 11.74 -7.84
N GLU A 33 0.26 12.94 -7.28
CA GLU A 33 0.02 14.20 -8.00
C GLU A 33 1.06 14.43 -9.10
N LEU A 34 2.34 14.19 -8.82
CA LEU A 34 3.40 14.28 -9.83
C LEU A 34 3.13 13.32 -11.00
N TYR A 35 2.75 12.09 -10.68
CA TYR A 35 2.36 11.09 -11.67
C TYR A 35 1.19 11.58 -12.53
N ALA A 36 0.11 12.05 -11.91
CA ALA A 36 -1.09 12.50 -12.61
C ALA A 36 -0.85 13.72 -13.51
N ARG A 37 0.01 14.66 -13.09
CA ARG A 37 0.37 15.84 -13.91
C ARG A 37 1.18 15.50 -15.13
N ARG A 38 1.88 14.36 -15.13
CA ARG A 38 2.74 13.92 -16.21
C ARG A 38 2.09 12.89 -17.11
N ALA A 39 1.03 12.23 -16.64
CA ALA A 39 0.27 11.31 -17.47
C ALA A 39 -0.35 12.06 -18.66
N PRO A 40 -0.15 11.59 -19.89
CA PRO A 40 -0.78 12.17 -21.06
C PRO A 40 -2.30 12.09 -20.98
N THR A 41 -2.96 13.07 -21.55
CA THR A 41 -4.41 13.08 -21.71
C THR A 41 -4.89 12.25 -22.90
N ASP A 42 -4.00 12.00 -23.87
CA ASP A 42 -4.28 11.20 -25.06
C ASP A 42 -3.90 9.73 -24.83
N ASP A 43 -4.78 8.82 -25.26
CA ASP A 43 -4.58 7.38 -25.13
C ASP A 43 -3.43 6.85 -26.02
N ALA A 44 -3.15 7.47 -27.16
CA ALA A 44 -2.04 7.09 -28.03
C ALA A 44 -0.68 7.39 -27.38
N ASP A 45 -0.57 8.52 -26.69
CA ASP A 45 0.64 8.90 -25.96
C ASP A 45 0.80 8.12 -24.65
N ARG A 46 -0.29 7.64 -24.05
CA ARG A 46 -0.26 6.83 -22.84
C ARG A 46 0.53 5.55 -22.97
N PHE A 47 0.46 4.90 -24.11
CA PHE A 47 1.19 3.65 -24.33
C PHE A 47 2.71 3.87 -24.26
N ASN A 48 3.21 4.90 -24.93
CA ASN A 48 4.63 5.27 -24.90
C ASN A 48 5.03 5.80 -23.52
N TRP A 49 4.16 6.59 -22.89
CA TRP A 49 4.40 7.16 -21.58
C TRP A 49 4.45 6.09 -20.47
N ALA A 50 3.68 5.00 -20.57
CA ALA A 50 3.67 3.92 -19.60
C ALA A 50 5.05 3.27 -19.44
N VAL A 51 5.90 3.31 -20.47
CA VAL A 51 7.27 2.79 -20.41
C VAL A 51 8.25 3.84 -19.89
N ASP A 52 8.30 5.03 -20.52
CA ASP A 52 9.33 6.05 -20.23
C ASP A 52 8.90 7.03 -19.13
N GLY A 53 7.63 7.43 -19.12
CA GLY A 53 7.12 8.43 -18.19
C GLY A 53 7.01 7.90 -16.77
N HIS A 54 6.56 6.66 -16.59
CA HIS A 54 6.53 5.99 -15.29
C HIS A 54 7.94 5.91 -14.67
N GLU A 55 8.93 5.48 -15.45
CA GLU A 55 10.31 5.38 -15.00
C GLU A 55 10.93 6.74 -14.67
N ASN A 56 10.56 7.80 -15.37
CA ASN A 56 10.99 9.17 -15.07
C ASN A 56 10.43 9.64 -13.72
N VAL A 57 9.15 9.40 -13.44
CA VAL A 57 8.55 9.72 -12.13
C VAL A 57 9.22 8.93 -11.01
N VAL A 58 9.51 7.64 -11.23
CA VAL A 58 10.25 6.81 -10.28
C VAL A 58 11.64 7.40 -10.00
N ALA A 59 12.37 7.81 -11.05
CA ALA A 59 13.71 8.38 -10.91
C ALA A 59 13.69 9.69 -10.12
N GLU A 60 12.74 10.59 -10.40
CA GLU A 60 12.60 11.84 -9.66
C GLU A 60 12.19 11.63 -8.22
N ALA A 61 11.22 10.74 -7.96
CA ALA A 61 10.84 10.38 -6.59
C ALA A 61 12.01 9.76 -5.82
N ALA A 62 12.84 8.92 -6.48
CA ALA A 62 14.03 8.34 -5.88
C ALA A 62 15.05 9.42 -5.49
N ALA A 63 15.31 10.38 -6.38
CA ALA A 63 16.23 11.50 -6.13
C ALA A 63 15.71 12.41 -5.02
N ALA A 64 14.45 12.84 -5.09
CA ALA A 64 13.83 13.73 -4.10
C ALA A 64 13.81 13.14 -2.68
N LEU A 65 13.54 11.83 -2.59
CA LEU A 65 13.47 11.12 -1.32
C LEU A 65 14.81 10.52 -0.86
N ARG A 66 15.85 10.57 -1.71
CA ARG A 66 17.17 9.95 -1.47
C ARG A 66 17.05 8.45 -1.15
N ILE A 67 16.26 7.74 -1.92
CA ILE A 67 16.03 6.28 -1.79
C ILE A 67 16.35 5.54 -3.09
N SER A 68 16.45 4.23 -3.03
CA SER A 68 16.65 3.42 -4.23
C SER A 68 15.44 3.48 -5.18
N ARG A 69 15.66 3.28 -6.49
CA ARG A 69 14.61 3.22 -7.51
C ARG A 69 13.52 2.17 -7.16
N GLY A 70 13.90 1.01 -6.67
CA GLY A 70 12.93 -0.02 -6.26
C GLY A 70 12.02 0.45 -5.11
N ARG A 71 12.56 1.20 -4.14
CA ARG A 71 11.75 1.80 -3.06
C ARG A 71 10.86 2.93 -3.58
N ALA A 72 11.33 3.72 -4.55
CA ALA A 72 10.54 4.77 -5.17
C ALA A 72 9.39 4.18 -6.01
N ALA A 73 9.66 3.14 -6.81
CA ALA A 73 8.64 2.42 -7.57
C ALA A 73 7.54 1.83 -6.67
N ALA A 74 7.92 1.23 -5.53
CA ALA A 74 6.95 0.75 -4.55
C ALA A 74 6.07 1.89 -3.98
N ARG A 75 6.66 3.07 -3.73
CA ARG A 75 5.89 4.24 -3.26
C ARG A 75 4.97 4.80 -4.33
N LEU A 76 5.42 4.83 -5.58
CA LEU A 76 4.58 5.25 -6.71
C LEU A 76 3.39 4.30 -6.87
N ARG A 77 3.60 2.99 -6.77
CA ARG A 77 2.51 2.01 -6.80
C ARG A 77 1.47 2.26 -5.69
N TYR A 78 1.91 2.53 -4.46
CA TYR A 78 0.99 2.89 -3.38
C TYR A 78 0.26 4.21 -3.67
N ALA A 79 0.97 5.21 -4.17
CA ALA A 79 0.40 6.51 -4.50
C ALA A 79 -0.70 6.42 -5.55
N ILE A 80 -0.46 5.69 -6.64
CA ILE A 80 -1.45 5.43 -7.70
C ILE A 80 -2.65 4.66 -7.14
N ALA A 81 -2.41 3.57 -6.40
CA ALA A 81 -3.49 2.76 -5.85
C ALA A 81 -4.39 3.56 -4.90
N LEU A 82 -3.82 4.37 -4.02
CA LEU A 82 -4.58 5.22 -3.09
C LEU A 82 -5.35 6.33 -3.81
N ARG A 83 -4.79 6.88 -4.90
CA ARG A 83 -5.43 7.96 -5.66
C ARG A 83 -6.59 7.45 -6.52
N GLU A 84 -6.39 6.34 -7.24
CA GLU A 84 -7.27 5.91 -8.32
C GLU A 84 -8.23 4.79 -7.90
N ARG A 85 -7.81 3.93 -6.97
CA ARG A 85 -8.52 2.71 -6.65
C ARG A 85 -9.08 2.65 -5.23
N LEU A 86 -8.39 3.28 -4.26
CA LEU A 86 -8.66 3.13 -2.83
C LEU A 86 -8.74 4.49 -2.11
N PRO A 87 -9.57 5.44 -2.58
CA PRO A 87 -9.63 6.80 -2.01
C PRO A 87 -10.11 6.83 -0.55
N GLN A 88 -11.03 5.94 -0.14
CA GLN A 88 -11.51 5.91 1.25
C GLN A 88 -10.46 5.29 2.20
N VAL A 89 -9.70 4.29 1.73
CA VAL A 89 -8.53 3.77 2.46
C VAL A 89 -7.46 4.87 2.57
N ALA A 90 -7.24 5.66 1.51
CA ALA A 90 -6.32 6.79 1.55
C ALA A 90 -6.74 7.82 2.61
N GLU A 91 -8.03 8.13 2.71
CA GLU A 91 -8.56 9.03 3.73
C GLU A 91 -8.40 8.45 5.15
N ALA A 92 -8.68 7.16 5.36
CA ALA A 92 -8.46 6.50 6.64
C ALA A 92 -6.98 6.52 7.05
N PHE A 93 -6.07 6.35 6.10
CA PHE A 93 -4.62 6.46 6.30
C PHE A 93 -4.21 7.91 6.62
N ALA A 94 -4.75 8.91 5.92
CA ALA A 94 -4.45 10.32 6.15
C ALA A 94 -4.88 10.79 7.55
N ARG A 95 -6.01 10.29 8.05
CA ARG A 95 -6.49 10.57 9.41
C ARG A 95 -5.75 9.79 10.50
N GLY A 96 -4.81 8.93 10.16
CA GLY A 96 -4.11 8.09 11.13
C GLY A 96 -4.95 6.93 11.69
N ALA A 97 -6.12 6.65 11.11
CA ALA A 97 -6.97 5.54 11.54
C ALA A 97 -6.38 4.16 11.21
N ILE A 98 -5.49 4.10 10.25
CA ILE A 98 -4.70 2.92 9.87
C ILE A 98 -3.23 3.31 9.65
N ASP A 99 -2.31 2.38 9.90
CA ASP A 99 -0.88 2.61 9.68
C ASP A 99 -0.44 2.25 8.25
N PHE A 100 0.82 2.58 7.94
CA PHE A 100 1.42 2.27 6.63
C PHE A 100 1.43 0.77 6.33
N ARG A 101 1.65 -0.07 7.34
CA ARG A 101 1.70 -1.52 7.16
C ARG A 101 0.35 -2.08 6.72
N LEU A 102 -0.72 -1.64 7.37
CA LEU A 102 -2.07 -2.06 7.01
C LEU A 102 -2.48 -1.52 5.64
N MET A 103 -2.22 -0.26 5.37
CA MET A 103 -2.46 0.35 4.05
C MET A 103 -1.73 -0.42 2.94
N ALA A 104 -0.44 -0.71 3.11
CA ALA A 104 0.36 -1.46 2.13
C ALA A 104 -0.17 -2.88 1.92
N ALA A 105 -0.64 -3.55 3.00
CA ALA A 105 -1.27 -4.85 2.89
C ALA A 105 -2.58 -4.80 2.09
N VAL A 106 -3.40 -3.77 2.29
CA VAL A 106 -4.63 -3.56 1.51
C VAL A 106 -4.30 -3.38 0.03
N VAL A 107 -3.41 -2.45 -0.32
CA VAL A 107 -3.00 -2.22 -1.72
C VAL A 107 -2.52 -3.52 -2.36
N TYR A 108 -1.63 -4.24 -1.69
CA TYR A 108 -1.08 -5.49 -2.21
C TYR A 108 -2.14 -6.58 -2.43
N ARG A 109 -3.09 -6.72 -1.50
CA ARG A 109 -4.11 -7.78 -1.54
C ARG A 109 -5.24 -7.50 -2.52
N THR A 110 -5.50 -6.24 -2.83
CA THR A 110 -6.54 -5.82 -3.78
C THR A 110 -6.02 -5.58 -5.19
N GLU A 111 -4.72 -5.75 -5.44
CA GLU A 111 -4.07 -5.42 -6.72
C GLU A 111 -4.64 -6.22 -7.90
N LEU A 112 -5.05 -7.46 -7.69
CA LEU A 112 -5.60 -8.35 -8.72
C LEU A 112 -7.09 -8.11 -9.03
N VAL A 113 -7.78 -7.28 -8.27
CA VAL A 113 -9.17 -6.92 -8.54
C VAL A 113 -9.17 -5.82 -9.59
N GLU A 114 -9.59 -6.15 -10.81
CA GLU A 114 -9.56 -5.23 -11.97
C GLU A 114 -10.87 -4.46 -12.15
N ASP A 115 -11.99 -5.05 -11.73
CA ASP A 115 -13.33 -4.46 -11.87
C ASP A 115 -13.47 -3.21 -10.99
N ALA A 116 -13.79 -2.07 -11.62
CA ALA A 116 -13.88 -0.77 -10.96
C ALA A 116 -15.00 -0.70 -9.91
N GLU A 117 -16.13 -1.40 -10.14
CA GLU A 117 -17.23 -1.40 -9.17
C GLU A 117 -16.89 -2.28 -7.96
N LEU A 118 -16.22 -3.40 -8.18
CA LEU A 118 -15.82 -4.30 -7.10
C LEU A 118 -14.74 -3.64 -6.25
N ILE A 119 -13.75 -2.96 -6.84
CA ILE A 119 -12.72 -2.27 -6.07
C ILE A 119 -13.31 -1.10 -5.26
N ALA A 120 -14.29 -0.36 -5.79
CA ALA A 120 -14.98 0.69 -5.04
C ALA A 120 -15.75 0.14 -3.84
N LYS A 121 -16.42 -1.01 -3.99
CA LYS A 121 -17.09 -1.70 -2.88
C LYS A 121 -16.09 -2.19 -1.83
N LEU A 122 -14.95 -2.74 -2.28
CA LEU A 122 -13.86 -3.18 -1.39
C LEU A 122 -13.27 -1.99 -0.63
N ASP A 123 -12.99 -0.88 -1.30
CA ASP A 123 -12.46 0.34 -0.68
C ASP A 123 -13.36 0.79 0.47
N ALA A 124 -14.66 0.93 0.22
CA ALA A 124 -15.63 1.36 1.23
C ALA A 124 -15.68 0.42 2.45
N VAL A 125 -15.72 -0.88 2.20
CA VAL A 125 -15.79 -1.87 3.28
C VAL A 125 -14.50 -1.95 4.05
N VAL A 126 -13.36 -1.98 3.36
CA VAL A 126 -12.04 -2.03 3.99
C VAL A 126 -11.78 -0.78 4.82
N ALA A 127 -12.00 0.42 4.27
CA ALA A 127 -11.83 1.68 5.00
C ALA A 127 -12.63 1.72 6.29
N ARG A 128 -13.86 1.18 6.27
CA ARG A 128 -14.75 1.10 7.45
C ARG A 128 -14.26 0.13 8.52
N HIS A 129 -13.67 -1.00 8.12
CA HIS A 129 -13.30 -2.07 9.05
C HIS A 129 -11.82 -2.07 9.44
N ALA A 130 -10.93 -1.57 8.58
CA ALA A 130 -9.49 -1.57 8.76
C ALA A 130 -9.01 -0.99 10.11
N PRO A 131 -9.59 0.10 10.65
CA PRO A 131 -9.17 0.60 11.96
C PRO A 131 -9.25 -0.43 13.09
N LYS A 132 -10.21 -1.35 13.02
CA LYS A 132 -10.36 -2.43 13.99
C LYS A 132 -9.29 -3.52 13.82
N TRP A 133 -8.66 -3.59 12.66
CA TRP A 133 -7.63 -4.59 12.35
C TRP A 133 -6.22 -4.18 12.78
N MET A 134 -6.02 -2.93 13.22
CA MET A 134 -4.75 -2.43 13.73
C MET A 134 -4.16 -3.27 14.88
N ARG A 135 -5.02 -3.99 15.60
CA ARG A 135 -4.62 -4.89 16.70
C ARG A 135 -4.31 -6.31 16.24
N LEU A 136 -4.52 -6.63 14.97
CA LEU A 136 -4.30 -7.96 14.43
C LEU A 136 -2.84 -8.17 14.01
N SER A 137 -2.39 -9.42 14.09
CA SER A 137 -1.13 -9.82 13.48
C SER A 137 -1.21 -9.73 11.94
N GLY A 138 -0.06 -9.59 11.27
CA GLY A 138 -0.01 -9.52 9.80
C GLY A 138 -0.76 -10.63 9.08
N PRO A 139 -0.59 -11.91 9.44
CA PRO A 139 -1.35 -13.01 8.83
C PRO A 139 -2.87 -12.88 9.03
N LYS A 140 -3.33 -12.47 10.24
CA LYS A 140 -4.76 -12.26 10.50
C LYS A 140 -5.32 -11.07 9.73
N THR A 141 -4.54 -10.01 9.59
CA THR A 141 -4.91 -8.85 8.74
C THR A 141 -5.06 -9.26 7.29
N ALA A 142 -4.07 -9.99 6.75
CA ALA A 142 -4.12 -10.52 5.40
C ALA A 142 -5.38 -11.38 5.17
N GLN A 143 -5.65 -12.31 6.08
CA GLN A 143 -6.83 -13.16 6.03
C GLN A 143 -8.15 -12.36 6.02
N ARG A 144 -8.23 -11.26 6.78
CA ARG A 144 -9.40 -10.39 6.79
C ARG A 144 -9.60 -9.67 5.46
N ILE A 145 -8.53 -9.18 4.86
CA ILE A 145 -8.59 -8.55 3.54
C ILE A 145 -9.00 -9.60 2.49
N ASP A 146 -8.36 -10.76 2.47
CA ASP A 146 -8.65 -11.84 1.52
C ASP A 146 -10.10 -12.32 1.62
N MET A 147 -10.66 -12.36 2.83
CA MET A 147 -12.07 -12.72 3.03
C MET A 147 -13.02 -11.73 2.34
N TRP A 148 -12.71 -10.44 2.36
CA TRP A 148 -13.50 -9.44 1.66
C TRP A 148 -13.26 -9.46 0.16
N VAL A 149 -12.02 -9.68 -0.29
CA VAL A 149 -11.73 -9.89 -1.72
C VAL A 149 -12.50 -11.10 -2.23
N ALA A 150 -12.40 -12.25 -1.56
CA ALA A 150 -13.11 -13.48 -1.94
C ALA A 150 -14.64 -13.32 -2.01
N ARG A 151 -15.19 -12.43 -1.18
CA ARG A 151 -16.63 -12.17 -1.15
C ARG A 151 -17.11 -11.40 -2.39
N PHE A 152 -16.30 -10.50 -2.91
CA PHE A 152 -16.65 -9.64 -4.05
C PHE A 152 -16.07 -10.17 -5.36
N ASP A 153 -14.82 -10.63 -5.31
CA ASP A 153 -14.09 -11.16 -6.46
C ASP A 153 -13.26 -12.40 -6.04
N PRO A 154 -13.82 -13.60 -6.10
CA PRO A 154 -13.10 -14.82 -5.75
C PRO A 154 -11.84 -15.06 -6.60
N ALA A 155 -11.79 -14.55 -7.84
CA ALA A 155 -10.64 -14.68 -8.74
C ALA A 155 -9.50 -13.71 -8.36
N GLY A 156 -9.82 -12.59 -7.73
CA GLY A 156 -8.84 -11.60 -7.28
C GLY A 156 -8.08 -11.95 -6.00
N VAL A 157 -8.35 -13.11 -5.39
CA VAL A 157 -7.65 -13.55 -4.17
C VAL A 157 -6.22 -13.99 -4.47
N ARG A 158 -5.25 -13.38 -3.80
CA ARG A 158 -3.86 -13.86 -3.87
C ARG A 158 -3.70 -15.17 -3.09
N VAL A 159 -3.45 -16.24 -3.81
CA VAL A 159 -3.06 -17.52 -3.19
C VAL A 159 -1.64 -17.38 -2.64
N PRO A 160 -1.37 -17.75 -1.36
CA PRO A 160 0.00 -17.81 -0.86
C PRO A 160 0.82 -18.75 -1.75
N ALA A 161 2.05 -18.34 -2.12
CA ALA A 161 2.96 -19.25 -2.78
C ALA A 161 3.15 -20.47 -1.87
N ILE A 162 2.66 -21.63 -2.31
CA ILE A 162 2.90 -22.89 -1.63
C ILE A 162 4.40 -23.11 -1.74
N ALA A 163 5.11 -23.11 -0.61
CA ALA A 163 6.49 -23.55 -0.57
C ALA A 163 6.52 -24.99 -1.08
N THR A 164 6.96 -25.17 -2.33
CA THR A 164 7.15 -26.48 -2.91
C THR A 164 8.31 -27.12 -2.16
N THR A 165 7.99 -27.86 -1.12
CA THR A 165 8.95 -28.78 -0.49
C THR A 165 9.20 -29.87 -1.50
N ILE A 166 10.28 -29.70 -2.29
CA ILE A 166 10.83 -30.77 -3.10
C ILE A 166 11.35 -31.81 -2.13
N GLY A 167 10.52 -32.81 -1.87
CA GLY A 167 10.92 -34.01 -1.16
C GLY A 167 11.97 -34.74 -2.00
N THR A 168 13.26 -34.60 -1.63
CA THR A 168 14.31 -35.48 -2.08
C THR A 168 14.06 -36.86 -1.47
N SER A 169 13.34 -37.68 -2.22
CA SER A 169 13.28 -39.10 -1.97
C SER A 169 14.70 -39.67 -2.19
N LYS A 170 15.43 -39.93 -1.11
CA LYS A 170 16.61 -40.76 -1.15
C LYS A 170 16.16 -42.20 -1.35
N SER A 171 16.21 -42.67 -2.61
CA SER A 171 16.27 -44.11 -2.89
C SER A 171 17.56 -44.66 -2.27
N ARG A 172 17.40 -45.54 -1.30
CA ARG A 172 18.46 -46.49 -0.91
C ARG A 172 18.39 -47.68 -1.86
N LEU A 173 19.45 -47.93 -2.52
CA LEU A 173 19.88 -49.26 -2.96
C LEU A 173 21.04 -49.70 -2.08
#